data_06a65d4519ad9751c856be9cc300f31b
#
_entry.id   06a65d4519ad9751c856be9cc300f31b
#
_cell.length_a   1.000
_cell.length_b   1.000
_cell.length_c   1.000
_cell.angle_alpha   90.00
_cell.angle_beta   90.00
_cell.angle_gamma   90.00
#
_symmetry.space_group_name_H-M   'P 1'
#
loop_
_entity.id
_entity.type
_entity.pdbx_description
1 polymer ?
#
loop_
_entity_poly.entity_id
_entity_poly.type
_entity_poly.pdbx_seq_one_letter_code
_entity_poly.pdbx_strand_id
1 'polypeptide(L)'
;AGQPTVCSETCVGRIRYLGVVLYDADRIAEAASKPDERDLYQAQLDVFLDPNDPIIIAEAERQGIPHAWLDAAKASPIWKMAMEWKIAFPLHPEYRTLPMVWYVPPLSPISSAANAGQISVNNNMPDVRSLRIPLKYLANLLTAGDEEPVALCLERMLAMRGYMRSK
;
A
#
# COMPACT_ATOMS: atom_id res chain seq x y z
N ALA A 1 4.01 -18.87 12.27
CA ALA A 1 2.85 -19.71 12.67
C ALA A 1 1.63 -19.52 11.75
N GLY A 2 1.66 -18.58 10.80
CA GLY A 2 0.58 -18.37 9.81
C GLY A 2 -0.74 -17.81 10.39
N GLN A 3 -0.78 -17.49 11.68
CA GLN A 3 -1.96 -16.91 12.30
C GLN A 3 -1.93 -15.37 12.14
N PRO A 4 -3.05 -14.74 11.77
CA PRO A 4 -3.14 -13.29 11.75
C PRO A 4 -3.00 -12.71 13.15
N THR A 5 -2.52 -11.47 13.23
CA THR A 5 -2.44 -10.78 14.52
C THR A 5 -3.83 -10.34 14.97
N VAL A 6 -4.06 -10.28 16.29
CA VAL A 6 -5.31 -9.77 16.86
C VAL A 6 -5.67 -8.39 16.28
N CYS A 7 -4.67 -7.52 16.07
CA CYS A 7 -4.89 -6.21 15.48
C CYS A 7 -5.41 -6.26 14.03
N SER A 8 -5.07 -7.30 13.25
CA SER A 8 -5.61 -7.48 11.90
C SER A 8 -7.03 -8.07 11.94
N GLU A 9 -7.27 -9.05 12.82
CA GLU A 9 -8.58 -9.70 12.92
C GLU A 9 -9.65 -8.78 13.48
N THR A 10 -9.31 -7.97 14.49
CA THR A 10 -10.26 -7.06 15.14
C THR A 10 -10.42 -5.71 14.42
N CYS A 11 -9.74 -5.51 13.30
CA CYS A 11 -9.88 -4.28 12.53
C CYS A 11 -11.25 -4.20 11.85
N VAL A 12 -12.17 -3.42 12.42
CA VAL A 12 -13.55 -3.26 11.93
C VAL A 12 -13.58 -2.77 10.48
N GLY A 13 -12.69 -1.86 10.11
CA GLY A 13 -12.57 -1.35 8.75
C GLY A 13 -11.87 -2.28 7.77
N ARG A 14 -11.25 -3.37 8.26
CA ARG A 14 -10.42 -4.29 7.47
C ARG A 14 -9.41 -3.56 6.59
N ILE A 15 -8.76 -2.54 7.15
CA ILE A 15 -7.80 -1.70 6.45
C ILE A 15 -6.35 -2.11 6.70
N ARG A 16 -6.09 -3.02 7.63
CA ARG A 16 -4.75 -3.49 8.02
C ARG A 16 -4.44 -4.85 7.41
N TYR A 17 -3.29 -4.95 6.79
CA TYR A 17 -2.82 -6.16 6.14
C TYR A 17 -1.38 -6.47 6.55
N LEU A 18 -1.11 -7.75 6.78
CA LEU A 18 0.22 -8.30 7.01
C LEU A 18 0.42 -9.50 6.09
N GLY A 19 1.67 -9.77 5.75
CA GLY A 19 2.03 -10.93 4.94
C GLY A 19 3.53 -11.14 4.92
N VAL A 20 3.97 -12.25 4.37
CA VAL A 20 5.39 -12.48 4.13
C VAL A 20 5.81 -11.67 2.92
N VAL A 21 6.92 -10.95 3.05
CA VAL A 21 7.55 -10.18 1.97
C VAL A 21 9.04 -10.49 1.94
N LEU A 22 9.63 -10.47 0.76
CA LEU A 22 11.07 -10.52 0.56
C LEU A 22 11.60 -9.09 0.51
N TYR A 23 12.75 -8.84 1.11
CA TYR A 23 13.36 -7.52 1.12
C TYR A 23 14.88 -7.60 1.12
N ASP A 24 15.52 -6.56 0.60
CA ASP A 24 16.96 -6.39 0.61
C ASP A 24 17.36 -5.61 1.86
N ALA A 25 18.02 -6.29 2.79
CA ALA A 25 18.42 -5.69 4.07
C ALA A 25 19.45 -4.56 3.91
N ASP A 26 20.29 -4.62 2.90
CA ASP A 26 21.33 -3.61 2.65
C ASP A 26 20.73 -2.27 2.19
N ARG A 27 19.57 -2.32 1.52
CA ARG A 27 18.85 -1.12 1.07
C ARG A 27 18.08 -0.40 2.16
N ILE A 28 17.87 -1.01 3.32
CA ILE A 28 17.09 -0.37 4.41
C ILE A 28 17.74 0.93 4.86
N ALA A 29 19.07 0.91 5.08
CA ALA A 29 19.81 2.10 5.51
C ALA A 29 19.83 3.19 4.42
N GLU A 30 19.93 2.80 3.15
CA GLU A 30 19.86 3.72 2.02
C GLU A 30 18.48 4.39 1.94
N ALA A 31 17.39 3.62 2.02
CA ALA A 31 16.04 4.15 2.03
C ALA A 31 15.82 5.11 3.21
N ALA A 32 16.30 4.75 4.41
CA ALA A 32 16.18 5.60 5.58
C ALA A 32 17.02 6.88 5.51
N SER A 33 18.04 6.96 4.66
CA SER A 33 18.91 8.13 4.51
C SER A 33 18.43 9.17 3.51
N LYS A 34 17.32 8.95 2.81
CA LYS A 34 16.79 9.90 1.82
C LYS A 34 16.54 11.27 2.48
N PRO A 35 17.08 12.37 1.91
CA PRO A 35 16.95 13.69 2.51
C PRO A 35 15.51 14.26 2.43
N ASP A 36 14.83 14.06 1.31
CA ASP A 36 13.44 14.52 1.13
C ASP A 36 12.47 13.46 1.67
N GLU A 37 11.57 13.87 2.54
CA GLU A 37 10.56 12.98 3.13
C GLU A 37 9.57 12.44 2.09
N ARG A 38 9.34 13.17 1.00
CA ARG A 38 8.46 12.73 -0.09
C ARG A 38 9.01 11.53 -0.84
N ASP A 39 10.34 11.38 -0.87
CA ASP A 39 10.98 10.24 -1.53
C ASP A 39 10.95 8.97 -0.67
N LEU A 40 10.67 9.11 0.64
CA LEU A 40 10.71 7.99 1.58
C LEU A 40 9.70 6.89 1.24
N TYR A 41 8.50 7.27 0.82
CA TYR A 41 7.49 6.28 0.44
C TYR A 41 7.99 5.37 -0.68
N GLN A 42 8.49 5.94 -1.76
CA GLN A 42 9.00 5.14 -2.89
C GLN A 42 10.29 4.40 -2.49
N ALA A 43 11.20 5.02 -1.76
CA ALA A 43 12.42 4.38 -1.29
C ALA A 43 12.14 3.17 -0.39
N GLN A 44 11.11 3.23 0.46
CA GLN A 44 10.67 2.09 1.26
C GLN A 44 10.09 0.96 0.40
N LEU A 45 9.34 1.28 -0.67
CA LEU A 45 8.85 0.26 -1.60
C LEU A 45 10.00 -0.44 -2.34
N ASP A 46 11.03 0.29 -2.73
CA ASP A 46 12.16 -0.23 -3.51
C ASP A 46 13.06 -1.19 -2.70
N VAL A 47 12.89 -1.27 -1.38
CA VAL A 47 13.55 -2.26 -0.52
C VAL A 47 12.97 -3.67 -0.73
N PHE A 48 11.70 -3.76 -1.13
CA PHE A 48 11.03 -5.05 -1.29
C PHE A 48 11.32 -5.68 -2.65
N LEU A 49 11.42 -7.01 -2.66
CA LEU A 49 11.83 -7.82 -3.81
C LEU A 49 10.64 -8.62 -4.33
N ASP A 50 10.57 -8.77 -5.67
CA ASP A 50 9.51 -9.55 -6.31
C ASP A 50 9.66 -11.05 -5.99
N PRO A 51 8.70 -11.65 -5.28
CA PRO A 51 8.75 -13.06 -4.94
C PRO A 51 8.55 -13.98 -6.16
N ASN A 52 8.21 -13.43 -7.33
CA ASN A 52 8.05 -14.20 -8.57
C ASN A 52 9.27 -14.07 -9.51
N ASP A 53 10.23 -13.20 -9.20
CA ASP A 53 11.45 -13.05 -10.01
C ASP A 53 12.37 -14.26 -9.80
N PRO A 54 12.72 -15.01 -10.88
CA PRO A 54 13.60 -16.18 -10.78
C PRO A 54 14.98 -15.86 -10.20
N ILE A 55 15.50 -14.65 -10.44
CA ILE A 55 16.80 -14.22 -9.92
C ILE A 55 16.73 -14.07 -8.40
N ILE A 56 15.67 -13.42 -7.91
CA ILE A 56 15.45 -13.23 -6.48
C ILE A 56 15.22 -14.56 -5.78
N ILE A 57 14.48 -15.49 -6.40
CA ILE A 57 14.24 -16.83 -5.84
C ILE A 57 15.57 -17.59 -5.74
N ALA A 58 16.37 -17.62 -6.80
CA ALA A 58 17.64 -18.33 -6.80
C ALA A 58 18.62 -17.77 -5.74
N GLU A 59 18.65 -16.45 -5.56
CA GLU A 59 19.46 -15.81 -4.53
C GLU A 59 18.97 -16.14 -3.12
N ALA A 60 17.66 -16.11 -2.89
CA ALA A 60 17.06 -16.46 -1.62
C ALA A 60 17.34 -17.91 -1.23
N GLU A 61 17.28 -18.84 -2.20
CA GLU A 61 17.64 -20.26 -2.01
C GLU A 61 19.14 -20.40 -1.68
N ARG A 62 20.00 -19.64 -2.37
CA ARG A 62 21.44 -19.63 -2.09
C ARG A 62 21.75 -19.13 -0.67
N GLN A 63 20.97 -18.20 -0.15
CA GLN A 63 21.07 -17.71 1.21
C GLN A 63 20.41 -18.62 2.25
N GLY A 64 19.84 -19.75 1.82
CA GLY A 64 19.24 -20.74 2.73
C GLY A 64 17.85 -20.37 3.24
N ILE A 65 17.13 -19.50 2.53
CA ILE A 65 15.72 -19.21 2.86
C ILE A 65 14.87 -20.44 2.57
N PRO A 66 14.08 -20.93 3.53
CA PRO A 66 13.26 -22.12 3.34
C PRO A 66 12.21 -21.94 2.22
N HIS A 67 12.01 -22.95 1.39
CA HIS A 67 10.99 -22.93 0.32
C HIS A 67 9.60 -22.56 0.82
N ALA A 68 9.21 -23.02 2.01
CA ALA A 68 7.92 -22.66 2.61
C ALA A 68 7.75 -21.16 2.82
N TRP A 69 8.83 -20.40 3.03
CA TRP A 69 8.80 -18.96 3.15
C TRP A 69 8.70 -18.28 1.78
N LEU A 70 9.36 -18.84 0.76
CA LEU A 70 9.25 -18.36 -0.62
C LEU A 70 7.83 -18.58 -1.15
N ASP A 71 7.22 -19.72 -0.88
CA ASP A 71 5.84 -20.02 -1.24
C ASP A 71 4.86 -19.08 -0.49
N ALA A 72 5.12 -18.82 0.79
CA ALA A 72 4.33 -17.87 1.56
C ALA A 72 4.46 -16.42 1.03
N ALA A 73 5.65 -16.01 0.57
CA ALA A 73 5.85 -14.71 -0.06
C ALA A 73 5.10 -14.59 -1.40
N LYS A 74 5.15 -15.64 -2.24
CA LYS A 74 4.38 -15.69 -3.50
C LYS A 74 2.87 -15.65 -3.27
N ALA A 75 2.39 -16.34 -2.24
CA ALA A 75 0.98 -16.36 -1.86
C ALA A 75 0.54 -15.10 -1.10
N SER A 76 1.46 -14.27 -0.64
CA SER A 76 1.18 -13.09 0.15
C SER A 76 0.39 -12.05 -0.66
N PRO A 77 -0.75 -11.56 -0.16
CA PRO A 77 -1.49 -10.51 -0.83
C PRO A 77 -0.75 -9.17 -0.82
N ILE A 78 0.23 -8.99 0.08
CA ILE A 78 0.92 -7.71 0.28
C ILE A 78 1.65 -7.27 -0.97
N TRP A 79 2.40 -8.18 -1.63
CA TRP A 79 3.08 -7.83 -2.88
C TRP A 79 2.11 -7.25 -3.91
N LYS A 80 1.00 -7.95 -4.17
CA LYS A 80 -0.02 -7.49 -5.11
C LYS A 80 -0.64 -6.16 -4.70
N MET A 81 -1.00 -6.02 -3.44
CA MET A 81 -1.70 -4.81 -2.96
C MET A 81 -0.80 -3.58 -2.92
N ALA A 82 0.45 -3.74 -2.50
CA ALA A 82 1.38 -2.61 -2.34
C ALA A 82 2.16 -2.29 -3.62
N MET A 83 2.67 -3.31 -4.32
CA MET A 83 3.59 -3.12 -5.44
C MET A 83 2.88 -3.11 -6.80
N GLU A 84 2.00 -4.08 -7.06
CA GLU A 84 1.30 -4.19 -8.35
C GLU A 84 0.08 -3.27 -8.44
N TRP A 85 -0.84 -3.40 -7.48
CA TRP A 85 -2.10 -2.64 -7.49
C TRP A 85 -1.97 -1.24 -6.90
N LYS A 86 -0.96 -1.02 -6.06
CA LYS A 86 -0.68 0.26 -5.38
C LYS A 86 -1.90 0.80 -4.63
N ILE A 87 -2.57 -0.08 -3.88
CA ILE A 87 -3.73 0.24 -3.04
C ILE A 87 -3.47 0.08 -1.54
N ALA A 88 -2.27 -0.38 -1.17
CA ALA A 88 -1.86 -0.50 0.22
C ALA A 88 -0.56 0.30 0.44
N PHE A 89 -0.50 0.97 1.58
CA PHE A 89 0.57 1.91 1.94
C PHE A 89 1.16 1.58 3.31
N PRO A 90 2.43 1.94 3.56
CA PRO A 90 2.94 2.04 4.91
C PRO A 90 2.21 3.14 5.68
N LEU A 91 2.40 3.18 6.98
CA LEU A 91 1.95 4.27 7.82
C LEU A 91 3.17 5.07 8.27
N HIS A 92 3.12 6.40 8.14
CA HIS A 92 4.17 7.31 8.57
C HIS A 92 5.56 6.96 7.98
N PRO A 93 5.74 7.05 6.65
CA PRO A 93 7.05 6.81 6.01
C PRO A 93 8.17 7.69 6.59
N GLU A 94 7.83 8.88 7.09
CA GLU A 94 8.76 9.83 7.71
C GLU A 94 9.45 9.30 8.97
N TYR A 95 8.94 8.22 9.58
CA TYR A 95 9.63 7.55 10.70
C TYR A 95 10.80 6.67 10.24
N ARG A 96 10.99 6.52 8.92
CA ARG A 96 12.16 5.87 8.32
C ARG A 96 12.39 4.42 8.76
N THR A 97 11.31 3.73 9.12
CA THR A 97 11.32 2.32 9.51
C THR A 97 10.89 1.44 8.35
N LEU A 98 11.40 0.19 8.27
CA LEU A 98 10.93 -0.77 7.28
C LEU A 98 9.45 -1.12 7.56
N PRO A 99 8.53 -0.86 6.62
CA PRO A 99 7.12 -1.13 6.84
C PRO A 99 6.82 -2.64 6.78
N MET A 100 6.21 -3.17 7.84
CA MET A 100 5.77 -4.57 7.93
C MET A 100 4.26 -4.69 8.01
N VAL A 101 3.55 -3.58 8.17
CA VAL A 101 2.08 -3.49 8.20
C VAL A 101 1.64 -2.51 7.13
N TRP A 102 0.65 -2.91 6.35
CA TRP A 102 0.16 -2.16 5.19
C TRP A 102 -1.29 -1.77 5.39
N TYR A 103 -1.64 -0.57 4.93
CA TYR A 103 -2.94 0.03 5.16
C TYR A 103 -3.61 0.39 3.83
N VAL A 104 -4.85 -0.05 3.67
CA VAL A 104 -5.72 0.37 2.55
C VAL A 104 -6.51 1.60 2.97
N PRO A 105 -6.46 2.72 2.24
CA PRO A 105 -7.18 3.93 2.60
C PRO A 105 -8.70 3.69 2.67
N PRO A 106 -9.41 4.30 3.63
CA PRO A 106 -10.85 4.19 3.73
C PRO A 106 -11.56 5.00 2.63
N LEU A 107 -12.54 4.39 1.96
CA LEU A 107 -13.38 5.09 0.97
C LEU A 107 -14.55 5.87 1.59
N SER A 108 -14.83 5.69 2.87
CA SER A 108 -16.00 6.33 3.50
C SER A 108 -16.01 7.86 3.41
N PRO A 109 -14.90 8.60 3.62
CA PRO A 109 -14.88 10.04 3.45
C PRO A 109 -15.23 10.49 2.03
N ILE A 110 -14.71 9.76 1.03
CA ILE A 110 -14.96 10.03 -0.39
C ILE A 110 -16.42 9.76 -0.74
N SER A 111 -16.96 8.64 -0.27
CA SER A 111 -18.36 8.28 -0.50
C SER A 111 -19.32 9.29 0.15
N SER A 112 -19.00 9.77 1.34
CA SER A 112 -19.81 10.79 2.03
C SER A 112 -19.82 12.12 1.29
N ALA A 113 -18.65 12.57 0.81
CA ALA A 113 -18.52 13.79 0.05
C ALA A 113 -19.22 13.71 -1.32
N ALA A 114 -19.17 12.55 -1.99
CA ALA A 114 -19.90 12.30 -3.21
C ALA A 114 -21.43 12.42 -3.00
N ASN A 115 -21.94 11.81 -1.92
CA ASN A 115 -23.37 11.86 -1.58
C ASN A 115 -23.81 13.29 -1.19
N ALA A 116 -22.91 14.11 -0.65
CA ALA A 116 -23.17 15.51 -0.32
C ALA A 116 -23.06 16.45 -1.53
N GLY A 117 -22.76 15.95 -2.73
CA GLY A 117 -22.59 16.77 -3.92
C GLY A 117 -21.31 17.63 -3.93
N GLN A 118 -20.36 17.30 -3.06
CA GLN A 118 -19.11 18.05 -2.89
C GLN A 118 -18.00 17.64 -3.86
N ILE A 119 -18.27 16.65 -4.71
CA ILE A 119 -17.29 16.10 -5.66
C ILE A 119 -17.68 16.50 -7.07
N SER A 120 -16.74 17.06 -7.82
CA SER A 120 -16.85 17.21 -9.27
C SER A 120 -16.82 15.81 -9.91
N VAL A 121 -17.60 15.62 -10.96
CA VAL A 121 -17.68 14.36 -11.71
C VAL A 121 -17.04 14.56 -13.08
N ASN A 122 -15.92 13.89 -13.34
CA ASN A 122 -15.30 13.82 -14.65
C ASN A 122 -15.56 12.45 -15.27
N ASN A 123 -16.09 12.41 -16.50
CA ASN A 123 -16.38 11.16 -17.22
C ASN A 123 -17.14 10.10 -16.38
N ASN A 124 -18.17 10.51 -15.67
CA ASN A 124 -18.98 9.67 -14.75
C ASN A 124 -18.22 9.10 -13.54
N MET A 125 -16.98 9.54 -13.29
CA MET A 125 -16.22 9.16 -12.11
C MET A 125 -16.04 10.36 -11.17
N PRO A 126 -16.14 10.17 -9.84
CA PRO A 126 -15.86 11.23 -8.89
C PRO A 126 -14.40 11.68 -9.02
N ASP A 127 -14.18 12.98 -9.16
CA ASP A 127 -12.86 13.57 -9.14
C ASP A 127 -12.32 13.64 -7.71
N VAL A 128 -11.49 12.69 -7.34
CA VAL A 128 -10.90 12.58 -6.00
C VAL A 128 -10.05 13.80 -5.65
N ARG A 129 -9.42 14.44 -6.64
CA ARG A 129 -8.56 15.62 -6.44
C ARG A 129 -9.34 16.86 -6.02
N SER A 130 -10.64 16.91 -6.33
CA SER A 130 -11.53 17.97 -5.84
C SER A 130 -11.73 17.93 -4.31
N LEU A 131 -11.46 16.79 -3.68
CA LEU A 131 -11.56 16.57 -2.25
C LEU A 131 -10.24 16.86 -1.52
N ARG A 132 -9.81 18.09 -1.57
CA ARG A 132 -8.52 18.52 -1.05
C ARG A 132 -8.24 18.10 0.39
N ILE A 133 -9.21 18.19 1.29
CA ILE A 133 -8.97 17.95 2.74
C ILE A 133 -8.73 16.46 3.05
N PRO A 134 -9.62 15.51 2.65
CA PRO A 134 -9.39 14.10 2.88
C PRO A 134 -8.12 13.60 2.17
N LEU A 135 -7.87 14.06 0.95
CA LEU A 135 -6.71 13.65 0.17
C LEU A 135 -5.41 14.06 0.85
N LYS A 136 -5.28 15.33 1.23
CA LYS A 136 -4.10 15.86 1.91
C LYS A 136 -3.86 15.16 3.25
N TYR A 137 -4.91 14.90 4.02
CA TYR A 137 -4.79 14.19 5.29
C TYR A 137 -4.23 12.76 5.08
N LEU A 138 -4.79 12.02 4.12
CA LEU A 138 -4.33 10.68 3.81
C LEU A 138 -2.90 10.68 3.25
N ALA A 139 -2.55 11.65 2.41
CA ALA A 139 -1.20 11.79 1.89
C ALA A 139 -0.18 12.04 3.00
N ASN A 140 -0.47 12.91 3.95
CA ASN A 140 0.42 13.13 5.10
C ASN A 140 0.61 11.86 5.93
N LEU A 141 -0.42 11.02 6.04
CA LEU A 141 -0.38 9.80 6.83
C LEU A 141 0.37 8.64 6.14
N LEU A 142 0.25 8.55 4.81
CA LEU A 142 0.61 7.35 4.04
C LEU A 142 1.84 7.53 3.13
N THR A 143 2.12 8.76 2.71
CA THR A 143 3.13 9.07 1.69
C THR A 143 3.98 10.30 2.03
N ALA A 144 4.05 10.68 3.30
CA ALA A 144 4.77 11.88 3.77
C ALA A 144 4.38 13.16 3.00
N GLY A 145 3.10 13.29 2.60
CA GLY A 145 2.54 14.47 1.95
C GLY A 145 2.50 14.43 0.43
N ASP A 146 2.97 13.37 -0.22
CA ASP A 146 2.76 13.18 -1.67
C ASP A 146 1.32 12.73 -1.93
N GLU A 147 0.54 13.59 -2.57
CA GLU A 147 -0.88 13.35 -2.84
C GLU A 147 -1.11 12.41 -4.04
N GLU A 148 -0.15 12.30 -4.95
CA GLU A 148 -0.32 11.57 -6.22
C GLU A 148 -0.60 10.06 -6.04
N PRO A 149 0.20 9.30 -5.27
CA PRO A 149 -0.04 7.88 -5.07
C PRO A 149 -1.39 7.60 -4.40
N VAL A 150 -1.79 8.46 -3.46
CA VAL A 150 -3.05 8.31 -2.71
C VAL A 150 -4.25 8.62 -3.60
N ALA A 151 -4.18 9.67 -4.42
CA ALA A 151 -5.23 10.01 -5.38
C ALA A 151 -5.46 8.84 -6.36
N LEU A 152 -4.39 8.32 -6.94
CA LEU A 152 -4.44 7.19 -7.88
C LEU A 152 -5.03 5.93 -7.21
N CYS A 153 -4.67 5.65 -5.97
CA CYS A 153 -5.24 4.55 -5.20
C CYS A 153 -6.76 4.70 -5.04
N LEU A 154 -7.21 5.87 -4.59
CA LEU A 154 -8.63 6.14 -4.36
C LEU A 154 -9.44 6.07 -5.66
N GLU A 155 -8.92 6.57 -6.77
CA GLU A 155 -9.51 6.46 -8.10
C GLU A 155 -9.68 4.99 -8.53
N ARG A 156 -8.65 4.17 -8.35
CA ARG A 156 -8.69 2.72 -8.64
C ARG A 156 -9.73 2.01 -7.78
N MET A 157 -9.77 2.30 -6.49
CA MET A 157 -10.72 1.70 -5.57
C MET A 157 -12.17 2.10 -5.89
N LEU A 158 -12.41 3.35 -6.29
CA LEU A 158 -13.73 3.81 -6.74
C LEU A 158 -14.14 3.13 -8.05
N ALA A 159 -13.24 3.02 -9.02
CA ALA A 159 -13.50 2.32 -10.27
C ALA A 159 -13.86 0.85 -10.03
N MET A 160 -13.09 0.17 -9.18
CA MET A 160 -13.36 -1.22 -8.80
C MET A 160 -14.73 -1.37 -8.11
N ARG A 161 -15.09 -0.44 -7.21
CA ARG A 161 -16.41 -0.44 -6.56
C ARG A 161 -17.54 -0.17 -7.54
N GLY A 162 -17.34 0.74 -8.50
CA GLY A 162 -18.30 1.01 -9.58
C GLY A 162 -18.55 -0.24 -10.42
N TYR A 163 -17.48 -0.91 -10.86
CA TYR A 163 -17.55 -2.16 -11.61
C TYR A 163 -18.28 -3.27 -10.85
N MET A 164 -18.01 -3.45 -9.57
CA MET A 164 -18.67 -4.48 -8.75
C MET A 164 -20.15 -4.21 -8.53
N ARG A 165 -20.60 -2.96 -8.62
CA ARG A 165 -22.02 -2.58 -8.50
C ARG A 165 -22.79 -2.68 -9.81
N SER A 166 -22.09 -2.66 -10.95
CA SER A 166 -22.71 -2.77 -12.28
C SER A 166 -22.98 -4.22 -12.71
N LYS A 167 -22.47 -5.19 -11.96
CA LYS A 167 -22.74 -6.63 -12.11
C LYS A 167 -23.91 -7.07 -11.24
#